data_03f17fdefd82995385d57dff5b2dc094
#
_entry.id   03f17fdefd82995385d57dff5b2dc094
#
_cell.length_a   1.000
_cell.length_b   1.000
_cell.length_c   1.000
_cell.angle_alpha   90.00
_cell.angle_beta   90.00
_cell.angle_gamma   90.00
#
_symmetry.space_group_name_H-M   'P 1'
#
loop_
_entity.id
_entity.type
_entity.pdbx_description
1 polymer ?
#
loop_
_entity_poly.entity_id
_entity_poly.type
_entity_poly.pdbx_seq_one_letter_code
_entity_poly.pdbx_strand_id
1 'polypeptide(L)'
;MHMIEINSLLLITSVILMSLLAVGLFDKISPINLVEHGRNNQIDGMRGFLAIFVLIHHAAIWNGYLSSGVWEAPSSNLLANLGQVGVSFFFMITGYLFFSKIISGDQDWTRLYVSRLLRLTPMFIVSLCLIFIIVGFKSGWRMQVSTEELFVSIMKWLPFTALGMPNINDVKDSFTINAAVTWTLVYEWFFYFSLPVISALIKRKVSIYMVMISAISLFVFILFFSKIHIASFLFGLLAFLLNKSKIVNGIAKAKVTPIIITAIMVFEMTYFKTTYAPLPLILCGITFIIIASGCDLYGILRLNITRKLGETTYSVYLLHGIFLYCLMTWIIPNNYTENTFIILVSTT
;
A
#
# COMPACT_ATOMS: atom_id res chain seq x y z
N MET A 1 -27.50 9.34 -5.31
CA MET A 1 -26.52 9.27 -4.22
C MET A 1 -26.68 8.02 -3.36
N HIS A 2 -27.81 7.72 -2.74
CA HIS A 2 -27.99 6.51 -1.90
C HIS A 2 -27.74 5.15 -2.60
N MET A 3 -28.12 4.97 -3.85
CA MET A 3 -27.90 3.70 -4.57
C MET A 3 -26.44 3.42 -4.88
N ILE A 4 -25.64 4.46 -5.22
CA ILE A 4 -24.21 4.32 -5.51
C ILE A 4 -23.44 3.93 -4.23
N GLU A 5 -23.83 4.47 -3.07
CA GLU A 5 -23.20 4.12 -1.78
C GLU A 5 -23.52 2.69 -1.34
N ILE A 6 -24.76 2.21 -1.55
CA ILE A 6 -25.16 0.82 -1.23
C ILE A 6 -24.38 -0.16 -2.11
N ASN A 7 -24.27 0.10 -3.42
CA ASN A 7 -23.52 -0.73 -4.34
C ASN A 7 -22.01 -0.77 -3.95
N SER A 8 -21.45 0.36 -3.52
CA SER A 8 -20.06 0.42 -3.05
C SER A 8 -19.82 -0.40 -1.78
N LEU A 9 -20.75 -0.39 -0.82
CA LEU A 9 -20.66 -1.20 0.40
C LEU A 9 -20.78 -2.69 0.09
N LEU A 10 -21.66 -3.08 -0.82
CA LEU A 10 -21.77 -4.47 -1.27
C LEU A 10 -20.49 -4.93 -1.96
N LEU A 11 -19.90 -4.10 -2.82
CA LEU A 11 -18.62 -4.37 -3.46
C LEU A 11 -17.52 -4.59 -2.41
N ILE A 12 -17.34 -3.65 -1.49
CA ILE A 12 -16.31 -3.73 -0.44
C ILE A 12 -16.48 -5.02 0.37
N THR A 13 -17.70 -5.31 0.79
CA THR A 13 -17.98 -6.48 1.64
C THR A 13 -17.74 -7.79 0.89
N SER A 14 -18.19 -7.89 -0.37
CA SER A 14 -18.01 -9.09 -1.19
C SER A 14 -16.53 -9.35 -1.49
N VAL A 15 -15.77 -8.33 -1.88
CA VAL A 15 -14.31 -8.48 -2.14
C VAL A 15 -13.56 -8.91 -0.88
N ILE A 16 -13.87 -8.34 0.28
CA ILE A 16 -13.26 -8.76 1.55
C ILE A 16 -13.58 -10.22 1.86
N LEU A 17 -14.85 -10.63 1.78
CA LEU A 17 -15.27 -12.00 2.06
C LEU A 17 -14.61 -13.00 1.09
N MET A 18 -14.61 -12.71 -0.19
CA MET A 18 -13.96 -13.57 -1.21
C MET A 18 -12.46 -13.67 -0.99
N SER A 19 -11.78 -12.57 -0.63
CA SER A 19 -10.36 -12.59 -0.31
C SER A 19 -10.04 -13.45 0.93
N LEU A 20 -10.86 -13.38 1.97
CA LEU A 20 -10.72 -14.24 3.15
C LEU A 20 -10.96 -15.70 2.80
N LEU A 21 -11.97 -16.02 2.00
CA LEU A 21 -12.24 -17.37 1.51
C LEU A 21 -11.09 -17.91 0.67
N ALA A 22 -10.57 -17.12 -0.26
CA ALA A 22 -9.44 -17.48 -1.12
C ALA A 22 -8.18 -17.82 -0.31
N VAL A 23 -7.84 -16.97 0.67
CA VAL A 23 -6.72 -17.24 1.59
C VAL A 23 -6.96 -18.50 2.41
N GLY A 24 -8.18 -18.73 2.89
CA GLY A 24 -8.53 -19.93 3.63
C GLY A 24 -8.45 -21.21 2.80
N LEU A 25 -8.81 -21.16 1.53
CA LEU A 25 -8.68 -22.29 0.59
C LEU A 25 -7.21 -22.53 0.24
N PHE A 26 -6.46 -21.45 -0.08
CA PHE A 26 -5.04 -21.55 -0.39
C PHE A 26 -4.23 -22.12 0.77
N ASP A 27 -4.53 -21.70 2.00
CA ASP A 27 -3.87 -22.19 3.21
C ASP A 27 -4.03 -23.70 3.43
N LYS A 28 -5.14 -24.31 2.97
CA LYS A 28 -5.32 -25.77 2.99
C LYS A 28 -4.41 -26.49 2.00
N ILE A 29 -4.05 -25.84 0.88
CA ILE A 29 -3.21 -26.43 -0.18
C ILE A 29 -1.73 -26.17 0.12
N SER A 30 -1.40 -24.97 0.54
CA SER A 30 -0.05 -24.51 0.86
C SER A 30 -0.08 -23.71 2.17
N PRO A 31 0.17 -24.36 3.33
CA PRO A 31 0.03 -23.73 4.63
C PRO A 31 0.90 -22.47 4.80
N ILE A 32 0.27 -21.38 5.19
CA ILE A 32 0.94 -20.12 5.49
C ILE A 32 1.37 -20.14 6.95
N ASN A 33 2.68 -20.16 7.19
CA ASN A 33 3.25 -20.16 8.53
C ASN A 33 3.24 -18.76 9.14
N LEU A 34 2.52 -18.57 10.24
CA LEU A 34 2.50 -17.32 10.98
C LEU A 34 3.69 -17.27 11.96
N VAL A 35 4.44 -16.16 11.91
CA VAL A 35 5.49 -15.90 12.91
C VAL A 35 4.84 -15.30 14.15
N GLU A 36 4.90 -16.01 15.29
CA GLU A 36 4.17 -15.61 16.50
C GLU A 36 4.96 -14.70 17.44
N HIS A 37 6.29 -14.76 17.43
CA HIS A 37 7.12 -14.05 18.40
C HIS A 37 7.53 -12.66 17.92
N GLY A 38 7.29 -11.63 18.74
CA GLY A 38 7.80 -10.26 18.57
C GLY A 38 7.07 -9.40 17.53
N ARG A 39 5.95 -9.86 16.96
CA ARG A 39 5.12 -9.10 15.99
C ARG A 39 3.85 -8.52 16.64
N ASN A 40 3.39 -7.42 16.11
CA ASN A 40 2.10 -6.84 16.49
C ASN A 40 0.98 -7.46 15.63
N ASN A 41 0.24 -8.41 16.21
CA ASN A 41 -0.78 -9.18 15.50
C ASN A 41 -1.87 -8.31 14.87
N GLN A 42 -2.22 -7.18 15.51
CA GLN A 42 -3.23 -6.26 14.99
C GLN A 42 -2.74 -5.58 13.70
N ILE A 43 -1.47 -5.17 13.67
CA ILE A 43 -0.85 -4.57 12.48
C ILE A 43 -0.76 -5.61 11.37
N ASP A 44 -0.39 -6.86 11.68
CA ASP A 44 -0.31 -7.93 10.67
C ASP A 44 -1.68 -8.22 10.05
N GLY A 45 -2.73 -8.36 10.87
CA GLY A 45 -4.09 -8.56 10.36
C GLY A 45 -4.64 -7.36 9.57
N MET A 46 -4.31 -6.13 9.99
CA MET A 46 -4.73 -4.93 9.29
C MET A 46 -4.15 -4.83 7.88
N ARG A 47 -2.88 -5.20 7.68
CA ARG A 47 -2.19 -5.09 6.38
C ARG A 47 -2.94 -5.75 5.23
N GLY A 48 -3.57 -6.90 5.48
CA GLY A 48 -4.35 -7.60 4.46
C GLY A 48 -5.55 -6.77 3.98
N PHE A 49 -6.32 -6.21 4.91
CA PHE A 49 -7.43 -5.33 4.56
C PHE A 49 -6.97 -4.08 3.79
N LEU A 50 -5.84 -3.49 4.17
CA LEU A 50 -5.31 -2.30 3.48
C LEU A 50 -4.97 -2.60 2.01
N ALA A 51 -4.39 -3.77 1.71
CA ALA A 51 -4.12 -4.18 0.33
C ALA A 51 -5.41 -4.35 -0.49
N ILE A 52 -6.45 -4.93 0.11
CA ILE A 52 -7.77 -5.05 -0.52
C ILE A 52 -8.40 -3.66 -0.75
N PHE A 53 -8.28 -2.74 0.19
CA PHE A 53 -8.78 -1.37 0.02
C PHE A 53 -8.13 -0.68 -1.19
N VAL A 54 -6.82 -0.85 -1.36
CA VAL A 54 -6.10 -0.33 -2.54
C VAL A 54 -6.56 -1.03 -3.83
N LEU A 55 -6.80 -2.34 -3.80
CA LEU A 55 -7.36 -3.07 -4.95
C LEU A 55 -8.73 -2.51 -5.35
N ILE A 56 -9.65 -2.33 -4.40
CA ILE A 56 -11.00 -1.79 -4.66
C ILE A 56 -10.92 -0.36 -5.22
N HIS A 57 -10.04 0.46 -4.67
CA HIS A 57 -9.77 1.80 -5.18
C HIS A 57 -9.36 1.80 -6.65
N HIS A 58 -8.39 0.97 -7.02
CA HIS A 58 -7.92 0.88 -8.40
C HIS A 58 -8.95 0.24 -9.34
N ALA A 59 -9.76 -0.70 -8.84
CA ALA A 59 -10.89 -1.22 -9.60
C ALA A 59 -11.90 -0.10 -9.94
N ALA A 60 -12.16 0.81 -9.00
CA ALA A 60 -13.03 1.96 -9.25
C ALA A 60 -12.39 2.98 -10.22
N ILE A 61 -11.07 3.21 -10.16
CA ILE A 61 -10.34 4.01 -11.16
C ILE A 61 -10.48 3.39 -12.54
N TRP A 62 -10.28 2.08 -12.67
CA TRP A 62 -10.42 1.36 -13.93
C TRP A 62 -11.82 1.52 -14.54
N ASN A 63 -12.87 1.44 -13.71
CA ASN A 63 -14.24 1.66 -14.18
C ASN A 63 -14.44 3.09 -14.75
N GLY A 64 -13.88 4.10 -14.10
CA GLY A 64 -13.86 5.48 -14.61
C GLY A 64 -13.04 5.61 -15.90
N TYR A 65 -11.83 5.03 -15.91
CA TYR A 65 -10.91 5.09 -17.06
C TYR A 65 -11.50 4.47 -18.34
N LEU A 66 -12.19 3.34 -18.23
CA LEU A 66 -12.85 2.72 -19.39
C LEU A 66 -13.95 3.59 -20.02
N SER A 67 -14.59 4.45 -19.24
CA SER A 67 -15.65 5.34 -19.72
C SER A 67 -15.14 6.71 -20.20
N SER A 68 -14.13 7.26 -19.51
CA SER A 68 -13.62 8.64 -19.75
C SER A 68 -12.29 8.70 -20.53
N GLY A 69 -11.51 7.62 -20.52
CA GLY A 69 -10.12 7.61 -21.02
C GLY A 69 -9.15 8.36 -20.11
N VAL A 70 -9.59 8.85 -18.94
CA VAL A 70 -8.74 9.63 -18.02
C VAL A 70 -8.47 8.81 -16.75
N TRP A 71 -7.19 8.66 -16.40
CA TRP A 71 -6.75 7.97 -15.19
C TRP A 71 -6.79 8.93 -14.00
N GLU A 72 -7.90 8.92 -13.27
CA GLU A 72 -8.14 9.82 -12.15
C GLU A 72 -8.84 9.12 -10.97
N ALA A 73 -8.83 9.77 -9.81
CA ALA A 73 -9.49 9.22 -8.63
C ALA A 73 -11.01 9.11 -8.85
N PRO A 74 -11.68 8.08 -8.28
CA PRO A 74 -13.13 7.92 -8.39
C PRO A 74 -13.88 9.13 -7.82
N SER A 75 -15.04 9.44 -8.37
CA SER A 75 -15.91 10.52 -7.87
C SER A 75 -16.49 10.25 -6.47
N SER A 76 -16.58 8.98 -6.06
CA SER A 76 -16.98 8.58 -4.71
C SER A 76 -15.85 8.84 -3.72
N ASN A 77 -16.09 9.68 -2.71
CA ASN A 77 -15.12 9.92 -1.64
C ASN A 77 -14.70 8.61 -0.96
N LEU A 78 -15.66 7.71 -0.69
CA LEU A 78 -15.38 6.42 -0.06
C LEU A 78 -14.37 5.59 -0.88
N LEU A 79 -14.63 5.41 -2.18
CA LEU A 79 -13.77 4.61 -3.05
C LEU A 79 -12.41 5.29 -3.29
N ALA A 80 -12.37 6.62 -3.36
CA ALA A 80 -11.13 7.37 -3.46
C ALA A 80 -10.28 7.23 -2.19
N ASN A 81 -10.89 7.42 -1.02
CA ASN A 81 -10.19 7.39 0.25
C ASN A 81 -9.78 5.98 0.70
N LEU A 82 -10.43 4.90 0.26
CA LEU A 82 -9.98 3.53 0.54
C LEU A 82 -8.52 3.32 0.15
N GLY A 83 -8.13 3.71 -1.08
CA GLY A 83 -6.74 3.58 -1.53
C GLY A 83 -5.80 4.49 -0.76
N GLN A 84 -6.20 5.74 -0.51
CA GLN A 84 -5.38 6.74 0.17
C GLN A 84 -5.15 6.40 1.65
N VAL A 85 -6.16 5.91 2.34
CA VAL A 85 -6.06 5.36 3.70
C VAL A 85 -5.14 4.15 3.70
N GLY A 86 -5.33 3.20 2.76
CA GLY A 86 -4.47 2.03 2.62
C GLY A 86 -3.01 2.40 2.55
N VAL A 87 -2.64 3.32 1.65
CA VAL A 87 -1.25 3.79 1.50
C VAL A 87 -0.75 4.54 2.73
N SER A 88 -1.56 5.44 3.31
CA SER A 88 -1.19 6.19 4.52
C SER A 88 -0.86 5.25 5.68
N PHE A 89 -1.68 4.22 5.90
CA PHE A 89 -1.40 3.21 6.92
C PHE A 89 -0.17 2.36 6.60
N PHE A 90 0.11 2.02 5.34
CA PHE A 90 1.35 1.32 5.00
C PHE A 90 2.59 2.14 5.35
N PHE A 91 2.58 3.46 5.11
CA PHE A 91 3.65 4.33 5.54
C PHE A 91 3.74 4.45 7.08
N MET A 92 2.59 4.51 7.78
CA MET A 92 2.56 4.49 9.25
C MET A 92 3.12 3.17 9.82
N ILE A 93 2.77 2.02 9.23
CA ILE A 93 3.31 0.70 9.59
C ILE A 93 4.82 0.67 9.39
N THR A 94 5.31 1.13 8.25
CA THR A 94 6.72 1.20 7.94
C THR A 94 7.44 2.10 8.95
N GLY A 95 6.92 3.28 9.24
CA GLY A 95 7.42 4.17 10.29
C GLY A 95 7.48 3.48 11.65
N TYR A 96 6.37 2.89 12.10
CA TYR A 96 6.29 2.17 13.38
C TYR A 96 7.37 1.08 13.51
N LEU A 97 7.51 0.24 12.50
CA LEU A 97 8.45 -0.89 12.53
C LEU A 97 9.92 -0.44 12.52
N PHE A 98 10.27 0.58 11.73
CA PHE A 98 11.66 1.01 11.62
C PHE A 98 12.09 1.93 12.73
N PHE A 99 11.24 2.85 13.18
CA PHE A 99 11.54 3.65 14.36
C PHE A 99 11.64 2.78 15.62
N SER A 100 10.81 1.74 15.75
CA SER A 100 10.93 0.80 16.87
C SER A 100 12.31 0.12 16.90
N LYS A 101 12.83 -0.28 15.73
CA LYS A 101 14.17 -0.91 15.63
C LYS A 101 15.27 0.07 16.01
N ILE A 102 15.26 1.29 15.44
CA ILE A 102 16.29 2.29 15.68
C ILE A 102 16.32 2.71 17.16
N ILE A 103 15.15 2.90 17.77
CA ILE A 103 15.05 3.33 19.17
C ILE A 103 15.45 2.20 20.11
N SER A 104 15.19 0.94 19.75
CA SER A 104 15.48 -0.23 20.60
C SER A 104 16.96 -0.61 20.66
N GLY A 105 17.79 -0.25 19.67
CA GLY A 105 19.21 -0.57 19.66
C GLY A 105 19.96 -0.13 18.42
N ASP A 106 21.28 -0.40 18.42
CA ASP A 106 22.13 -0.13 17.26
C ASP A 106 21.74 -1.06 16.09
N GLN A 107 21.85 -0.54 14.89
CA GLN A 107 21.43 -1.25 13.68
C GLN A 107 22.63 -1.68 12.83
N ASP A 108 22.56 -2.90 12.34
CA ASP A 108 23.37 -3.34 11.20
C ASP A 108 22.69 -2.84 9.90
N TRP A 109 23.21 -1.74 9.39
CA TRP A 109 22.66 -1.08 8.20
C TRP A 109 22.77 -1.94 6.95
N THR A 110 23.86 -2.67 6.79
CA THR A 110 24.04 -3.58 5.65
C THR A 110 22.98 -4.66 5.66
N ARG A 111 22.80 -5.31 6.79
CA ARG A 111 21.77 -6.34 6.97
C ARG A 111 20.37 -5.78 6.76
N LEU A 112 20.10 -4.54 7.21
CA LEU A 112 18.81 -3.87 7.03
C LEU A 112 18.53 -3.67 5.54
N TYR A 113 19.44 -3.05 4.78
CA TYR A 113 19.24 -2.77 3.35
C TYR A 113 19.17 -4.06 2.52
N VAL A 114 20.06 -5.01 2.73
CA VAL A 114 20.03 -6.31 2.05
C VAL A 114 18.70 -7.04 2.32
N SER A 115 18.23 -7.05 3.57
CA SER A 115 16.95 -7.66 3.92
C SER A 115 15.76 -6.98 3.19
N ARG A 116 15.80 -5.64 3.03
CA ARG A 116 14.75 -4.93 2.28
C ARG A 116 14.83 -5.22 0.80
N LEU A 117 16.02 -5.18 0.22
CA LEU A 117 16.25 -5.50 -1.18
C LEU A 117 15.73 -6.92 -1.51
N LEU A 118 16.17 -7.93 -0.75
CA LEU A 118 15.75 -9.32 -0.94
C LEU A 118 14.24 -9.53 -0.74
N ARG A 119 13.60 -8.71 0.10
CA ARG A 119 12.15 -8.79 0.30
C ARG A 119 11.34 -8.16 -0.83
N LEU A 120 11.79 -7.02 -1.37
CA LEU A 120 11.03 -6.24 -2.34
C LEU A 120 11.32 -6.65 -3.78
N THR A 121 12.59 -6.92 -4.11
CA THR A 121 13.05 -7.15 -5.48
C THR A 121 12.42 -8.34 -6.18
N PRO A 122 12.24 -9.54 -5.58
CA PRO A 122 11.76 -10.69 -6.32
C PRO A 122 10.36 -10.45 -6.93
N MET A 123 9.43 -9.98 -6.13
CA MET A 123 8.06 -9.70 -6.60
C MET A 123 8.00 -8.49 -7.54
N PHE A 124 8.86 -7.49 -7.32
CA PHE A 124 8.99 -6.35 -8.23
C PHE A 124 9.48 -6.78 -9.62
N ILE A 125 10.47 -7.68 -9.69
CA ILE A 125 10.94 -8.24 -10.97
C ILE A 125 9.82 -9.04 -11.65
N VAL A 126 9.07 -9.86 -10.91
CA VAL A 126 7.90 -10.57 -11.45
C VAL A 126 6.90 -9.58 -12.05
N SER A 127 6.59 -8.51 -11.33
CA SER A 127 5.70 -7.45 -11.83
C SER A 127 6.22 -6.81 -13.12
N LEU A 128 7.51 -6.47 -13.18
CA LEU A 128 8.14 -5.92 -14.40
C LEU A 128 8.10 -6.90 -15.58
N CYS A 129 8.42 -8.17 -15.34
CA CYS A 129 8.35 -9.18 -16.39
C CYS A 129 6.93 -9.29 -16.97
N LEU A 130 5.91 -9.27 -16.11
CA LEU A 130 4.51 -9.30 -16.57
C LEU A 130 4.15 -8.03 -17.35
N ILE A 131 4.58 -6.85 -16.92
CA ILE A 131 4.38 -5.59 -17.66
C ILE A 131 5.02 -5.69 -19.05
N PHE A 132 6.28 -6.13 -19.14
CA PHE A 132 6.99 -6.26 -20.43
C PHE A 132 6.34 -7.30 -21.35
N ILE A 133 5.83 -8.40 -20.82
CA ILE A 133 5.06 -9.39 -21.59
C ILE A 133 3.78 -8.75 -22.14
N ILE A 134 3.04 -8.02 -21.34
CA ILE A 134 1.81 -7.32 -21.77
C ILE A 134 2.13 -6.28 -22.85
N VAL A 135 3.18 -5.49 -22.68
CA VAL A 135 3.65 -4.52 -23.67
C VAL A 135 4.04 -5.26 -24.97
N GLY A 136 4.72 -6.41 -24.87
CA GLY A 136 5.05 -7.24 -26.02
C GLY A 136 3.80 -7.68 -26.81
N PHE A 137 2.78 -8.18 -26.13
CA PHE A 137 1.51 -8.52 -26.77
C PHE A 137 0.83 -7.31 -27.41
N LYS A 138 0.79 -6.15 -26.76
CA LYS A 138 0.18 -4.92 -27.29
C LYS A 138 0.90 -4.36 -28.51
N SER A 139 2.23 -4.45 -28.55
CA SER A 139 3.05 -4.01 -29.69
C SER A 139 3.18 -5.06 -30.80
N GLY A 140 2.53 -6.24 -30.63
CA GLY A 140 2.70 -7.37 -31.57
C GLY A 140 4.13 -7.90 -31.64
N TRP A 141 4.90 -7.78 -30.54
CA TRP A 141 6.31 -8.15 -30.43
C TRP A 141 7.20 -7.43 -31.44
N ARG A 142 6.78 -6.25 -31.90
CA ARG A 142 7.56 -5.41 -32.84
C ARG A 142 8.06 -4.17 -32.11
N MET A 143 9.25 -3.73 -32.45
CA MET A 143 9.77 -2.45 -31.98
C MET A 143 9.01 -1.31 -32.66
N GLN A 144 8.37 -0.45 -31.85
CA GLN A 144 7.62 0.71 -32.32
C GLN A 144 8.46 2.01 -32.17
N VAL A 145 9.56 1.95 -31.42
CA VAL A 145 10.48 3.05 -31.15
C VAL A 145 11.92 2.63 -31.46
N SER A 146 12.86 3.56 -31.43
CA SER A 146 14.27 3.23 -31.58
C SER A 146 14.79 2.33 -30.43
N THR A 147 15.83 1.53 -30.72
CA THR A 147 16.47 0.68 -29.69
C THR A 147 16.93 1.46 -28.49
N GLU A 148 17.46 2.67 -28.71
CA GLU A 148 17.93 3.56 -27.65
C GLU A 148 16.75 4.03 -26.75
N GLU A 149 15.66 4.47 -27.35
CA GLU A 149 14.47 4.92 -26.63
C GLU A 149 13.84 3.78 -25.83
N LEU A 150 13.73 2.59 -26.41
CA LEU A 150 13.25 1.40 -25.70
C LEU A 150 14.15 1.06 -24.51
N PHE A 151 15.46 1.06 -24.70
CA PHE A 151 16.42 0.80 -23.64
C PHE A 151 16.30 1.83 -22.50
N VAL A 152 16.24 3.12 -22.82
CA VAL A 152 16.09 4.20 -21.82
C VAL A 152 14.77 4.05 -21.05
N SER A 153 13.68 3.76 -21.74
CA SER A 153 12.39 3.56 -21.08
C SER A 153 12.43 2.38 -20.11
N ILE A 154 12.98 1.23 -20.50
CA ILE A 154 13.15 0.07 -19.61
C ILE A 154 14.05 0.41 -18.42
N MET A 155 15.19 1.09 -18.64
CA MET A 155 16.11 1.48 -17.56
C MET A 155 15.46 2.39 -16.52
N LYS A 156 14.49 3.22 -16.88
CA LYS A 156 13.74 4.05 -15.93
C LYS A 156 12.81 3.25 -15.03
N TRP A 157 12.28 2.12 -15.50
CA TRP A 157 11.44 1.24 -14.70
C TRP A 157 12.23 0.40 -13.68
N LEU A 158 13.48 0.01 -13.97
CA LEU A 158 14.25 -0.94 -13.16
C LEU A 158 14.53 -0.49 -11.71
N PRO A 159 14.90 0.78 -11.40
CA PRO A 159 15.21 1.18 -10.02
C PRO A 159 13.94 1.48 -9.20
N PHE A 160 13.04 0.51 -9.08
CA PHE A 160 11.74 0.67 -8.39
C PHE A 160 10.94 1.87 -8.90
N THR A 161 11.05 2.17 -10.19
CA THR A 161 10.42 3.31 -10.86
C THR A 161 10.85 4.70 -10.33
N ALA A 162 11.95 4.79 -9.60
CA ALA A 162 12.44 6.06 -9.06
C ALA A 162 12.80 7.10 -10.15
N LEU A 163 13.09 6.64 -11.37
CA LEU A 163 13.36 7.50 -12.52
C LEU A 163 12.12 7.75 -13.40
N GLY A 164 10.94 7.36 -12.92
CA GLY A 164 9.67 7.53 -13.60
C GLY A 164 9.14 6.25 -14.25
N MET A 165 7.93 6.36 -14.82
CA MET A 165 7.21 5.28 -15.49
C MET A 165 6.82 5.72 -16.91
N PRO A 166 7.80 5.92 -17.83
CA PRO A 166 7.50 6.32 -19.21
C PRO A 166 6.75 5.22 -19.95
N ASN A 167 6.14 5.58 -21.07
CA ASN A 167 5.60 4.60 -22.00
C ASN A 167 6.72 3.67 -22.49
N ILE A 168 6.40 2.39 -22.63
CA ILE A 168 7.34 1.37 -23.07
C ILE A 168 6.94 0.98 -24.48
N ASN A 169 7.88 1.06 -25.44
CA ASN A 169 7.68 0.67 -26.83
C ASN A 169 6.43 1.32 -27.49
N ASP A 170 6.23 2.61 -27.22
CA ASP A 170 5.07 3.43 -27.66
C ASP A 170 3.69 2.95 -27.17
N VAL A 171 3.66 1.99 -26.24
CA VAL A 171 2.41 1.58 -25.61
C VAL A 171 1.98 2.68 -24.64
N LYS A 172 0.95 3.44 -25.04
CA LYS A 172 0.40 4.55 -24.25
C LYS A 172 -0.07 4.07 -22.88
N ASP A 173 0.16 4.92 -21.89
CA ASP A 173 -0.25 4.70 -20.50
C ASP A 173 0.24 3.36 -19.92
N SER A 174 1.48 2.96 -20.26
CA SER A 174 2.09 1.71 -19.76
C SER A 174 2.05 1.61 -18.22
N PHE A 175 2.02 2.76 -17.51
CA PHE A 175 1.90 2.81 -16.05
C PHE A 175 0.56 2.28 -15.54
N THR A 176 -0.51 2.28 -16.36
CA THR A 176 -1.82 1.76 -15.95
C THR A 176 -1.81 0.24 -15.82
N ILE A 177 -0.86 -0.46 -16.50
CA ILE A 177 -0.76 -1.92 -16.45
C ILE A 177 -0.60 -2.42 -15.01
N ASN A 178 0.17 -1.72 -14.17
CA ASN A 178 0.27 -2.04 -12.75
C ASN A 178 -0.43 -1.00 -11.85
N ALA A 179 -1.38 -0.23 -12.41
CA ALA A 179 -2.09 0.83 -11.71
C ALA A 179 -1.15 1.87 -11.06
N ALA A 180 0.03 2.06 -11.60
CA ALA A 180 1.08 2.96 -11.10
C ALA A 180 1.54 2.71 -9.66
N VAL A 181 1.20 1.59 -9.02
CA VAL A 181 1.36 1.36 -7.56
C VAL A 181 2.79 1.46 -7.04
N THR A 182 3.78 1.36 -7.92
CA THR A 182 5.21 1.34 -7.56
C THR A 182 5.74 2.68 -7.04
N TRP A 183 5.02 3.80 -7.22
CA TRP A 183 5.42 5.10 -6.69
C TRP A 183 5.64 5.09 -5.17
N THR A 184 4.92 4.25 -4.43
CA THR A 184 5.06 4.13 -2.98
C THR A 184 6.39 3.51 -2.56
N LEU A 185 6.98 2.64 -3.39
CA LEU A 185 8.28 2.03 -3.14
C LEU A 185 9.39 3.10 -3.15
N VAL A 186 9.24 4.14 -3.98
CA VAL A 186 10.18 5.27 -4.02
C VAL A 186 10.19 5.99 -2.66
N TYR A 187 8.99 6.27 -2.08
CA TYR A 187 8.88 6.85 -0.75
C TYR A 187 9.50 5.96 0.33
N GLU A 188 9.27 4.65 0.26
CA GLU A 188 9.86 3.70 1.22
C GLU A 188 11.39 3.69 1.14
N TRP A 189 11.98 3.68 -0.07
CA TRP A 189 13.43 3.70 -0.23
C TRP A 189 14.05 4.99 0.30
N PHE A 190 13.48 6.16 0.01
CA PHE A 190 13.96 7.42 0.56
C PHE A 190 13.82 7.47 2.09
N PHE A 191 12.73 6.92 2.63
CA PHE A 191 12.57 6.76 4.07
C PHE A 191 13.68 5.86 4.64
N TYR A 192 13.94 4.68 4.06
CA TYR A 192 15.01 3.79 4.52
C TYR A 192 16.40 4.46 4.47
N PHE A 193 16.70 5.17 3.40
CA PHE A 193 17.97 5.90 3.28
C PHE A 193 18.08 7.08 4.24
N SER A 194 16.98 7.63 4.76
CA SER A 194 17.00 8.69 5.76
C SER A 194 17.23 8.19 7.21
N LEU A 195 17.06 6.88 7.46
CA LEU A 195 17.13 6.32 8.82
C LEU A 195 18.50 6.46 9.52
N PRO A 196 19.66 6.33 8.85
CA PRO A 196 20.95 6.51 9.53
C PRO A 196 21.14 7.89 10.16
N VAL A 197 20.72 8.98 9.50
CA VAL A 197 20.84 10.33 10.09
C VAL A 197 19.90 10.45 11.30
N ILE A 198 18.68 9.92 11.21
CA ILE A 198 17.74 9.90 12.32
C ILE A 198 18.32 9.11 13.51
N SER A 199 18.96 7.97 13.22
CA SER A 199 19.62 7.14 14.23
C SER A 199 20.78 7.88 14.92
N ALA A 200 21.58 8.64 14.16
CA ALA A 200 22.66 9.46 14.72
C ALA A 200 22.14 10.58 15.62
N LEU A 201 21.00 11.21 15.26
CA LEU A 201 20.37 12.25 16.08
C LEU A 201 19.93 11.73 17.45
N ILE A 202 19.56 10.46 17.58
CA ILE A 202 19.27 9.82 18.87
C ILE A 202 20.49 9.14 19.50
N LYS A 203 21.70 9.59 19.10
CA LYS A 203 23.00 9.17 19.66
C LYS A 203 23.33 7.67 19.51
N ARG A 204 22.83 7.03 18.44
CA ARG A 204 23.21 5.67 18.06
C ARG A 204 24.54 5.68 17.28
N LYS A 205 25.28 4.59 17.33
CA LYS A 205 26.55 4.45 16.59
C LYS A 205 26.26 4.29 15.09
N VAL A 206 26.68 5.26 14.29
CA VAL A 206 26.54 5.26 12.83
C VAL A 206 27.82 5.81 12.22
N SER A 207 28.30 5.20 11.15
CA SER A 207 29.45 5.70 10.40
C SER A 207 29.17 7.11 9.85
N ILE A 208 30.15 8.01 9.93
CA ILE A 208 30.01 9.39 9.43
C ILE A 208 29.65 9.40 7.93
N TYR A 209 30.19 8.52 7.12
CA TYR A 209 29.85 8.43 5.68
C TYR A 209 28.37 8.07 5.47
N MET A 210 27.84 7.15 6.27
CA MET A 210 26.41 6.79 6.21
C MET A 210 25.51 7.97 6.66
N VAL A 211 25.93 8.72 7.66
CA VAL A 211 25.20 9.90 8.13
C VAL A 211 25.17 10.97 7.02
N MET A 212 26.29 11.22 6.33
CA MET A 212 26.36 12.19 5.24
C MET A 212 25.45 11.80 4.05
N ILE A 213 25.54 10.55 3.58
CA ILE A 213 24.68 10.05 2.48
C ILE A 213 23.21 10.10 2.89
N SER A 214 22.91 9.70 4.11
CA SER A 214 21.55 9.72 4.66
C SER A 214 21.00 11.13 4.83
N ALA A 215 21.84 12.11 5.20
CA ALA A 215 21.43 13.51 5.28
C ALA A 215 21.05 14.08 3.92
N ILE A 216 21.82 13.75 2.87
CA ILE A 216 21.47 14.12 1.48
C ILE A 216 20.13 13.48 1.08
N SER A 217 19.96 12.20 1.35
CA SER A 217 18.69 11.50 1.06
C SER A 217 17.51 12.12 1.79
N LEU A 218 17.66 12.43 3.09
CA LEU A 218 16.62 13.09 3.87
C LEU A 218 16.30 14.50 3.32
N PHE A 219 17.32 15.25 2.93
CA PHE A 219 17.13 16.57 2.33
C PHE A 219 16.34 16.49 1.01
N VAL A 220 16.72 15.57 0.11
CA VAL A 220 15.97 15.30 -1.13
C VAL A 220 14.53 14.87 -0.81
N PHE A 221 14.36 13.97 0.16
CA PHE A 221 13.04 13.48 0.58
C PHE A 221 12.15 14.62 1.05
N ILE A 222 12.67 15.54 1.88
CA ILE A 222 11.91 16.69 2.37
C ILE A 222 11.61 17.71 1.25
N LEU A 223 12.51 17.94 0.31
CA LEU A 223 12.30 18.94 -0.73
C LEU A 223 11.34 18.50 -1.83
N PHE A 224 11.49 17.28 -2.32
CA PHE A 224 10.83 16.84 -3.56
C PHE A 224 9.61 15.97 -3.33
N PHE A 225 9.40 15.45 -2.11
CA PHE A 225 8.30 14.54 -1.82
C PHE A 225 7.16 15.22 -1.06
N SER A 226 5.95 14.66 -1.17
CA SER A 226 4.76 15.17 -0.50
C SER A 226 4.90 15.11 1.02
N LYS A 227 4.70 16.25 1.69
CA LYS A 227 4.78 16.38 3.15
C LYS A 227 3.74 15.51 3.87
N ILE A 228 2.59 15.30 3.25
CA ILE A 228 1.51 14.44 3.78
C ILE A 228 1.98 12.99 3.89
N HIS A 229 2.64 12.47 2.87
CA HIS A 229 3.16 11.11 2.92
C HIS A 229 4.31 10.96 3.91
N ILE A 230 5.20 11.97 4.00
CA ILE A 230 6.27 12.01 5.01
C ILE A 230 5.66 12.02 6.42
N ALA A 231 4.60 12.81 6.65
CA ALA A 231 3.90 12.86 7.92
C ALA A 231 3.29 11.50 8.32
N SER A 232 2.87 10.67 7.35
CA SER A 232 2.39 9.32 7.64
C SER A 232 3.46 8.46 8.33
N PHE A 233 4.72 8.51 7.89
CA PHE A 233 5.81 7.80 8.60
C PHE A 233 5.99 8.32 10.03
N LEU A 234 5.81 9.63 10.27
CA LEU A 234 5.91 10.23 11.61
C LEU A 234 4.77 9.82 12.54
N PHE A 235 3.56 9.59 12.03
CA PHE A 235 2.49 8.95 12.81
C PHE A 235 2.86 7.53 13.24
N GLY A 236 3.64 6.80 12.45
CA GLY A 236 4.23 5.52 12.85
C GLY A 236 5.18 5.66 14.04
N LEU A 237 6.03 6.69 14.06
CA LEU A 237 6.87 7.01 15.22
C LEU A 237 6.02 7.32 16.46
N LEU A 238 5.01 8.19 16.33
CA LEU A 238 4.12 8.55 17.42
C LEU A 238 3.40 7.31 17.97
N ALA A 239 2.92 6.42 17.12
CA ALA A 239 2.31 5.16 17.52
C ALA A 239 3.26 4.28 18.34
N PHE A 240 4.53 4.19 17.92
CA PHE A 240 5.54 3.45 18.68
C PHE A 240 5.81 4.06 20.06
N LEU A 241 5.93 5.39 20.14
CA LEU A 241 6.18 6.08 21.41
C LEU A 241 4.99 5.96 22.36
N LEU A 242 3.77 6.10 21.84
CA LEU A 242 2.54 6.08 22.62
C LEU A 242 2.08 4.67 23.02
N ASN A 243 2.50 3.65 22.28
CA ASN A 243 2.19 2.24 22.63
C ASN A 243 2.70 1.82 24.02
N LYS A 244 3.65 2.54 24.60
CA LYS A 244 4.12 2.33 25.98
C LYS A 244 3.27 3.03 27.04
N SER A 245 2.36 3.91 26.65
CA SER A 245 1.51 4.68 27.56
C SER A 245 0.38 3.80 28.13
N LYS A 246 0.30 3.72 29.45
CA LYS A 246 -0.82 3.00 30.14
C LYS A 246 -2.17 3.59 29.79
N ILE A 247 -2.26 4.93 29.60
CA ILE A 247 -3.49 5.63 29.25
C ILE A 247 -3.95 5.22 27.85
N VAL A 248 -3.06 5.30 26.85
CA VAL A 248 -3.40 4.95 25.47
C VAL A 248 -3.78 3.47 25.35
N ASN A 249 -3.06 2.58 26.05
CA ASN A 249 -3.38 1.17 26.09
C ASN A 249 -4.73 0.89 26.79
N GLY A 250 -5.06 1.67 27.82
CA GLY A 250 -6.38 1.60 28.46
C GLY A 250 -7.51 2.00 27.51
N ILE A 251 -7.35 3.09 26.78
CA ILE A 251 -8.29 3.54 25.75
C ILE A 251 -8.41 2.49 24.65
N ALA A 252 -7.29 1.97 24.12
CA ALA A 252 -7.27 0.99 23.04
C ALA A 252 -8.02 -0.31 23.37
N LYS A 253 -8.03 -0.72 24.66
CA LYS A 253 -8.69 -1.94 25.15
C LYS A 253 -10.12 -1.71 25.63
N ALA A 254 -10.61 -0.48 25.68
CA ALA A 254 -11.98 -0.22 26.12
C ALA A 254 -12.98 -0.76 25.09
N LYS A 255 -14.08 -1.38 25.57
CA LYS A 255 -15.09 -2.06 24.73
C LYS A 255 -15.73 -1.14 23.67
N VAL A 256 -15.82 0.13 23.93
CA VAL A 256 -16.41 1.15 23.03
C VAL A 256 -15.44 1.61 21.93
N THR A 257 -14.14 1.46 22.15
CA THR A 257 -13.10 2.00 21.24
C THR A 257 -13.21 1.46 19.81
N PRO A 258 -13.44 0.15 19.56
CA PRO A 258 -13.62 -0.33 18.19
C PRO A 258 -14.76 0.36 17.44
N ILE A 259 -15.88 0.68 18.11
CA ILE A 259 -17.00 1.40 17.48
C ILE A 259 -16.56 2.83 17.12
N ILE A 260 -15.91 3.52 18.07
CA ILE A 260 -15.49 4.91 17.87
C ILE A 260 -14.50 5.03 16.70
N ILE A 261 -13.45 4.21 16.67
CA ILE A 261 -12.46 4.28 15.59
C ILE A 261 -13.04 3.85 14.24
N THR A 262 -13.96 2.88 14.21
CA THR A 262 -14.67 2.52 12.98
C THR A 262 -15.54 3.67 12.50
N ALA A 263 -16.26 4.35 13.38
CA ALA A 263 -17.05 5.53 13.05
C ALA A 263 -16.17 6.69 12.53
N ILE A 264 -15.02 6.92 13.15
CA ILE A 264 -14.04 7.92 12.69
C ILE A 264 -13.55 7.58 11.28
N MET A 265 -13.20 6.32 11.02
CA MET A 265 -12.73 5.88 9.71
C MET A 265 -13.80 6.00 8.63
N VAL A 266 -15.04 5.59 8.93
CA VAL A 266 -16.17 5.74 7.99
C VAL A 266 -16.44 7.22 7.73
N PHE A 267 -16.48 8.06 8.76
CA PHE A 267 -16.64 9.50 8.61
C PHE A 267 -15.52 10.10 7.75
N GLU A 268 -14.27 9.76 8.02
CA GLU A 268 -13.11 10.24 7.27
C GLU A 268 -13.24 9.87 5.79
N MET A 269 -13.49 8.59 5.48
CA MET A 269 -13.57 8.10 4.11
C MET A 269 -14.76 8.66 3.32
N THR A 270 -15.87 8.98 3.97
CA THR A 270 -17.08 9.44 3.28
C THR A 270 -17.20 10.97 3.20
N TYR A 271 -16.75 11.68 4.22
CA TYR A 271 -16.92 13.13 4.32
C TYR A 271 -15.83 13.90 3.55
N PHE A 272 -14.56 13.50 3.68
CA PHE A 272 -13.45 14.23 3.05
C PHE A 272 -13.25 13.80 1.60
N LYS A 273 -12.92 14.76 0.74
CA LYS A 273 -12.59 14.51 -0.67
C LYS A 273 -11.27 13.73 -0.83
N THR A 274 -10.36 13.87 0.12
CA THR A 274 -9.04 13.23 0.09
C THR A 274 -8.50 13.04 1.50
N THR A 275 -7.93 11.85 1.76
CA THR A 275 -7.15 11.55 2.95
C THR A 275 -5.81 12.30 2.97
N TYR A 276 -5.33 12.73 1.80
CA TYR A 276 -4.06 13.45 1.65
C TYR A 276 -4.17 14.94 2.01
N ALA A 277 -4.94 15.24 3.08
CA ALA A 277 -5.05 16.55 3.69
C ALA A 277 -4.75 16.44 5.20
N PRO A 278 -4.35 17.54 5.88
CA PRO A 278 -3.89 17.49 7.27
C PRO A 278 -4.91 16.88 8.24
N LEU A 279 -6.16 17.31 8.20
CA LEU A 279 -7.17 16.84 9.15
C LEU A 279 -7.56 15.37 8.96
N PRO A 280 -7.92 14.87 7.75
CA PRO A 280 -8.17 13.45 7.56
C PRO A 280 -6.95 12.59 7.88
N LEU A 281 -5.73 13.03 7.55
CA LEU A 281 -4.53 12.28 7.92
C LEU A 281 -4.33 12.17 9.44
N ILE A 282 -4.68 13.23 10.20
CA ILE A 282 -4.65 13.20 11.68
C ILE A 282 -5.65 12.15 12.19
N LEU A 283 -6.87 12.07 11.64
CA LEU A 283 -7.86 11.07 12.02
C LEU A 283 -7.37 9.65 11.73
N CYS A 284 -6.76 9.42 10.57
CA CYS A 284 -6.07 8.17 10.25
C CYS A 284 -4.95 7.86 11.25
N GLY A 285 -4.12 8.86 11.59
CA GLY A 285 -3.03 8.72 12.55
C GLY A 285 -3.52 8.33 13.96
N ILE A 286 -4.58 8.95 14.45
CA ILE A 286 -5.22 8.60 15.73
C ILE A 286 -5.71 7.15 15.68
N THR A 287 -6.43 6.76 14.63
CA THR A 287 -6.92 5.40 14.45
C THR A 287 -5.76 4.39 14.43
N PHE A 288 -4.68 4.69 13.70
CA PHE A 288 -3.48 3.85 13.66
C PHE A 288 -2.84 3.69 15.03
N ILE A 289 -2.67 4.76 15.78
CA ILE A 289 -2.11 4.75 17.14
C ILE A 289 -2.92 3.84 18.05
N ILE A 290 -4.23 3.93 18.01
CA ILE A 290 -5.14 3.12 18.84
C ILE A 290 -5.07 1.65 18.46
N ILE A 291 -5.04 1.31 17.16
CA ILE A 291 -4.88 -0.08 16.70
C ILE A 291 -3.51 -0.62 17.12
N ALA A 292 -2.42 0.11 16.88
CA ALA A 292 -1.07 -0.28 17.26
C ALA A 292 -0.91 -0.47 18.77
N SER A 293 -1.69 0.25 19.57
CA SER A 293 -1.72 0.16 21.05
C SER A 293 -2.63 -0.95 21.61
N GLY A 294 -3.26 -1.77 20.73
CA GLY A 294 -3.92 -2.98 21.15
C GLY A 294 -5.41 -3.12 20.82
N CYS A 295 -6.03 -2.14 20.15
CA CYS A 295 -7.39 -2.30 19.64
C CYS A 295 -7.38 -3.29 18.47
N ASP A 296 -8.14 -4.37 18.59
CA ASP A 296 -8.18 -5.48 17.63
C ASP A 296 -9.48 -5.60 16.84
N LEU A 297 -10.33 -4.54 16.92
CA LEU A 297 -11.63 -4.50 16.26
C LEU A 297 -12.48 -5.73 16.60
N TYR A 298 -12.71 -5.95 17.89
CA TYR A 298 -13.41 -7.13 18.42
C TYR A 298 -12.77 -8.47 18.05
N GLY A 299 -11.44 -8.52 17.98
CA GLY A 299 -10.67 -9.71 17.68
C GLY A 299 -10.46 -9.97 16.18
N ILE A 300 -11.13 -9.24 15.28
CA ILE A 300 -11.04 -9.44 13.83
C ILE A 300 -9.58 -9.39 13.34
N LEU A 301 -8.80 -8.41 13.81
CA LEU A 301 -7.41 -8.22 13.39
C LEU A 301 -6.46 -9.30 13.93
N ARG A 302 -6.90 -10.12 14.89
CA ARG A 302 -6.11 -11.22 15.46
C ARG A 302 -6.48 -12.60 14.92
N LEU A 303 -7.54 -12.70 14.13
CA LEU A 303 -7.91 -13.98 13.52
C LEU A 303 -6.75 -14.49 12.64
N ASN A 304 -6.50 -15.80 12.70
CA ASN A 304 -5.44 -16.40 11.89
C ASN A 304 -5.63 -16.14 10.41
N ILE A 305 -6.86 -16.15 9.92
CA ILE A 305 -7.17 -15.89 8.52
C ILE A 305 -6.81 -14.45 8.10
N THR A 306 -7.08 -13.44 8.93
CA THR A 306 -6.75 -12.06 8.64
C THR A 306 -5.24 -11.80 8.70
N ARG A 307 -4.53 -12.47 9.62
CA ARG A 307 -3.07 -12.44 9.71
C ARG A 307 -2.42 -13.12 8.50
N LYS A 308 -2.95 -14.24 8.03
CA LYS A 308 -2.51 -14.92 6.80
C LYS A 308 -2.72 -14.05 5.57
N LEU A 309 -3.86 -13.37 5.48
CA LEU A 309 -4.08 -12.34 4.47
C LEU A 309 -3.01 -11.22 4.57
N GLY A 310 -2.62 -10.84 5.78
CA GLY A 310 -1.53 -9.89 6.03
C GLY A 310 -0.17 -10.33 5.48
N GLU A 311 0.14 -11.62 5.44
CA GLU A 311 1.38 -12.13 4.83
C GLU A 311 1.39 -12.02 3.30
N THR A 312 0.24 -12.08 2.64
CA THR A 312 0.12 -11.94 1.18
C THR A 312 0.11 -10.48 0.70
N THR A 313 0.06 -9.51 1.63
CA THR A 313 -0.12 -8.08 1.36
C THR A 313 0.76 -7.55 0.24
N TYR A 314 2.08 -7.84 0.26
CA TYR A 314 3.02 -7.29 -0.70
C TYR A 314 2.76 -7.79 -2.13
N SER A 315 2.49 -9.07 -2.26
CA SER A 315 2.17 -9.68 -3.56
C SER A 315 0.85 -9.14 -4.11
N VAL A 316 -0.19 -9.08 -3.28
CA VAL A 316 -1.49 -8.49 -3.66
C VAL A 316 -1.30 -7.02 -4.05
N TYR A 317 -0.60 -6.23 -3.24
CA TYR A 317 -0.36 -4.82 -3.51
C TYR A 317 0.37 -4.58 -4.84
N LEU A 318 1.33 -5.40 -5.20
CA LEU A 318 2.16 -5.17 -6.38
C LEU A 318 1.54 -5.73 -7.67
N LEU A 319 0.72 -6.79 -7.56
CA LEU A 319 0.16 -7.49 -8.72
C LEU A 319 -1.29 -7.14 -9.04
N HIS A 320 -2.06 -6.56 -8.09
CA HIS A 320 -3.49 -6.30 -8.34
C HIS A 320 -3.75 -5.40 -9.55
N GLY A 321 -2.87 -4.43 -9.81
CA GLY A 321 -3.00 -3.55 -10.97
C GLY A 321 -2.90 -4.34 -12.28
N ILE A 322 -1.93 -5.26 -12.39
CA ILE A 322 -1.75 -6.11 -13.56
C ILE A 322 -2.96 -7.02 -13.75
N PHE A 323 -3.45 -7.59 -12.65
CA PHE A 323 -4.62 -8.44 -12.67
C PHE A 323 -5.88 -7.66 -13.14
N LEU A 324 -6.12 -6.48 -12.56
CA LEU A 324 -7.20 -5.59 -12.98
C LEU A 324 -7.06 -5.17 -14.44
N TYR A 325 -5.84 -4.86 -14.90
CA TYR A 325 -5.56 -4.55 -16.29
C TYR A 325 -6.03 -5.68 -17.22
N CYS A 326 -5.58 -6.92 -16.96
CA CYS A 326 -5.96 -8.08 -17.78
C CYS A 326 -7.48 -8.32 -17.74
N LEU A 327 -8.09 -8.20 -16.56
CA LEU A 327 -9.52 -8.35 -16.38
C LEU A 327 -10.30 -7.31 -17.22
N MET A 328 -9.95 -6.03 -17.07
CA MET A 328 -10.66 -4.91 -17.65
C MET A 328 -10.44 -4.77 -19.16
N THR A 329 -9.28 -5.20 -19.68
CA THR A 329 -8.96 -5.01 -21.10
C THR A 329 -9.20 -6.25 -21.96
N TRP A 330 -9.15 -7.46 -21.37
CA TRP A 330 -9.23 -8.70 -22.14
C TRP A 330 -10.45 -9.57 -21.83
N ILE A 331 -10.99 -9.48 -20.62
CA ILE A 331 -12.06 -10.37 -20.17
C ILE A 331 -13.41 -9.67 -20.19
N ILE A 332 -13.48 -8.40 -19.75
CA ILE A 332 -14.73 -7.66 -19.69
C ILE A 332 -15.11 -7.12 -21.08
N PRO A 333 -16.30 -7.42 -21.60
CA PRO A 333 -16.79 -6.85 -22.87
C PRO A 333 -17.02 -5.34 -22.76
N ASN A 334 -16.86 -4.62 -23.86
CA ASN A 334 -17.06 -3.15 -23.92
C ASN A 334 -18.48 -2.64 -23.55
N ASN A 335 -19.44 -3.54 -23.32
CA ASN A 335 -20.85 -3.23 -23.01
C ASN A 335 -21.28 -3.77 -21.63
N TYR A 336 -20.39 -3.78 -20.63
CA TYR A 336 -20.76 -4.26 -19.30
C TYR A 336 -21.61 -3.24 -18.53
N THR A 337 -22.51 -3.75 -17.67
CA THR A 337 -23.28 -2.95 -16.74
C THR A 337 -22.51 -2.82 -15.40
N GLU A 338 -22.86 -1.79 -14.60
CA GLU A 338 -22.29 -1.57 -13.27
C GLU A 338 -22.41 -2.81 -12.35
N ASN A 339 -23.51 -3.56 -12.47
CA ASN A 339 -23.70 -4.82 -11.74
C ASN A 339 -22.71 -5.91 -12.17
N THR A 340 -22.38 -6.01 -13.45
CA THR A 340 -21.39 -6.97 -13.97
C THR A 340 -20.01 -6.64 -13.43
N PHE A 341 -19.67 -5.34 -13.32
CA PHE A 341 -18.42 -4.88 -12.71
C PHE A 341 -18.29 -5.33 -11.25
N ILE A 342 -19.35 -5.13 -10.44
CA ILE A 342 -19.35 -5.55 -9.03
C ILE A 342 -19.13 -7.06 -8.90
N ILE A 343 -19.82 -7.86 -9.68
CA ILE A 343 -19.71 -9.33 -9.68
C ILE A 343 -18.29 -9.76 -10.07
N LEU A 344 -17.73 -9.21 -11.14
CA LEU A 344 -16.40 -9.58 -11.64
C LEU A 344 -15.28 -9.19 -10.65
N VAL A 345 -15.30 -7.99 -10.10
CA VAL A 345 -14.30 -7.57 -9.11
C VAL A 345 -14.45 -8.35 -7.79
N SER A 346 -15.66 -8.79 -7.45
CA SER A 346 -15.87 -9.61 -6.25
C SER A 346 -15.47 -11.07 -6.43
N THR A 347 -15.45 -11.59 -7.67
CA THR A 347 -15.07 -12.98 -7.97
C THR A 347 -13.60 -13.16 -8.29
N THR A 348 -12.85 -12.07 -8.37
CA THR A 348 -11.39 -12.04 -8.62
C THR A 348 -10.61 -11.89 -7.35
#